data_00c7dcb30f7ecd92f720ce0310fcd115
#
_entry.id   00c7dcb30f7ecd92f720ce0310fcd115
#
_cell.length_a   1.000
_cell.length_b   1.000
_cell.length_c   1.000
_cell.angle_alpha   90.00
_cell.angle_beta   90.00
_cell.angle_gamma   90.00
#
_symmetry.space_group_name_H-M   'P 1'
#
loop_
_entity.id
_entity.type
_entity.pdbx_description
1 polymer ?
#
loop_
_entity_poly.entity_id
_entity_poly.type
_entity_poly.pdbx_seq_one_letter_code
_entity_poly.pdbx_strand_id
1 'polypeptide(L)'
;MPEFKLVISDPTPASPAIKVKVVGDEKIALSKEQKEGRRLPVAELSKALAEKLGVDESSAITLKFALEGGKVVKLHFKASAKEGTEENVIRVPQDILTEKVGEMEAEAEAFKSKAFQLILDDSTSRRFIGMKIGDEIDGVIVGLSGKLRIKGGSDSSGFPMRSDIPGPVKKRILLSSPPGFYPRSRGERRRKIVRGNTIDESMVQINAVLVREKGAEKK
;
A
#
# COMPACT_ATOMS: atom_id res chain seq x y z
N MET A 1 -12.01 -6.97 17.62
CA MET A 1 -12.70 -6.39 16.47
C MET A 1 -11.83 -6.60 15.23
N PRO A 2 -12.37 -6.65 14.02
CA PRO A 2 -11.57 -6.99 12.84
C PRO A 2 -10.59 -5.87 12.52
N GLU A 3 -9.31 -6.17 12.57
CA GLU A 3 -8.27 -5.32 12.01
C GLU A 3 -8.15 -5.61 10.51
N PHE A 4 -8.61 -4.70 9.66
CA PHE A 4 -8.48 -4.87 8.23
C PHE A 4 -7.07 -4.54 7.75
N LYS A 5 -6.55 -5.37 6.87
CA LYS A 5 -5.34 -5.09 6.10
C LYS A 5 -5.73 -4.40 4.81
N LEU A 6 -5.40 -3.12 4.69
CA LEU A 6 -5.65 -2.34 3.47
C LEU A 6 -4.42 -2.40 2.56
N VAL A 7 -4.58 -3.03 1.41
CA VAL A 7 -3.56 -3.05 0.36
C VAL A 7 -3.89 -1.96 -0.65
N ILE A 8 -3.00 -0.99 -0.78
CA ILE A 8 -3.15 0.15 -1.68
C ILE A 8 -2.19 -0.04 -2.84
N SER A 9 -2.71 0.04 -4.07
CA SER A 9 -1.91 0.08 -5.29
C SER A 9 -1.97 1.45 -5.94
N ASP A 10 -0.83 1.95 -6.39
CA ASP A 10 -0.70 3.20 -7.15
C ASP A 10 -0.48 2.83 -8.64
N PRO A 11 -1.43 3.14 -9.52
CA PRO A 11 -1.34 2.82 -10.94
C PRO A 11 -0.43 3.77 -11.72
N THR A 12 0.10 4.84 -11.09
CA THR A 12 0.99 5.76 -11.78
C THR A 12 2.27 5.05 -12.24
N PRO A 13 2.87 5.49 -13.36
CA PRO A 13 4.07 4.85 -13.91
C PRO A 13 5.19 4.71 -12.86
N ALA A 14 5.84 3.57 -12.86
CA ALA A 14 6.99 3.36 -11.99
C ALA A 14 8.16 4.23 -12.45
N SER A 15 8.80 4.90 -11.51
CA SER A 15 10.09 5.53 -11.74
C SER A 15 11.21 4.49 -11.84
N PRO A 16 12.34 4.81 -12.53
CA PRO A 16 13.51 3.98 -12.47
C PRO A 16 14.02 3.84 -11.03
N ALA A 17 14.63 2.72 -10.71
CA ALA A 17 15.30 2.54 -9.43
C ALA A 17 16.58 3.38 -9.40
N ILE A 18 16.75 4.19 -8.37
CA ILE A 18 17.92 5.04 -8.16
C ILE A 18 18.65 4.52 -6.91
N LYS A 19 19.95 4.35 -7.01
CA LYS A 19 20.81 4.03 -5.86
C LYS A 19 20.96 5.26 -5.00
N VAL A 20 20.68 5.11 -3.70
CA VAL A 20 20.71 6.19 -2.71
C VAL A 20 21.36 5.69 -1.43
N LYS A 21 22.00 6.61 -0.71
CA LYS A 21 22.47 6.36 0.64
C LYS A 21 21.32 6.67 1.61
N VAL A 22 20.98 5.73 2.47
CA VAL A 22 19.95 5.88 3.50
C VAL A 22 20.63 6.06 4.85
N VAL A 23 20.26 7.13 5.55
CA VAL A 23 20.81 7.48 6.84
C VAL A 23 19.68 7.53 7.88
N GLY A 24 19.89 6.89 9.02
CA GLY A 24 18.98 6.97 10.16
C GLY A 24 19.10 8.33 10.85
N ASP A 25 17.99 9.04 11.04
CA ASP A 25 17.94 10.32 11.76
C ASP A 25 17.08 10.17 13.02
N GLU A 26 17.66 10.49 14.18
CA GLU A 26 16.96 10.48 15.48
C GLU A 26 15.89 11.56 15.59
N LYS A 27 16.00 12.63 14.78
CA LYS A 27 15.05 13.74 14.79
C LYS A 27 13.70 13.36 14.20
N ILE A 28 13.65 12.31 13.38
CA ILE A 28 12.44 11.79 12.78
C ILE A 28 11.82 10.76 13.72
N ALA A 29 11.06 11.24 14.71
CA ALA A 29 10.40 10.36 15.67
C ALA A 29 9.25 9.59 15.01
N LEU A 30 9.17 8.29 15.31
CA LEU A 30 8.05 7.44 14.90
C LEU A 30 6.84 7.64 15.80
N SER A 31 5.69 7.94 15.22
CA SER A 31 4.42 7.91 15.94
C SER A 31 4.02 6.46 16.27
N LYS A 32 3.14 6.28 17.28
CA LYS A 32 2.61 4.96 17.63
C LYS A 32 1.93 4.30 16.42
N GLU A 33 1.17 5.06 15.65
CA GLU A 33 0.48 4.60 14.45
C GLU A 33 1.43 4.06 13.37
N GLN A 34 2.62 4.65 13.26
CA GLN A 34 3.64 4.22 12.31
C GLN A 34 4.35 2.94 12.78
N LYS A 35 4.59 2.79 14.10
CA LYS A 35 5.16 1.55 14.68
C LYS A 35 4.21 0.37 14.53
N GLU A 36 2.91 0.59 14.65
CA GLU A 36 1.87 -0.43 14.47
C GLU A 36 1.52 -0.70 12.99
N GLY A 37 2.15 0.00 12.04
CA GLY A 37 1.90 -0.18 10.59
C GLY A 37 0.57 0.40 10.10
N ARG A 38 -0.05 1.29 10.89
CA ARG A 38 -1.32 1.96 10.55
C ARG A 38 -1.13 3.11 9.57
N ARG A 39 0.04 3.76 9.63
CA ARG A 39 0.47 4.80 8.69
C ARG A 39 1.87 4.54 8.21
N LEU A 40 2.20 5.02 7.02
CA LEU A 40 3.56 4.95 6.50
C LEU A 40 4.49 5.87 7.33
N PRO A 41 5.67 5.39 7.72
CA PRO A 41 6.71 6.25 8.28
C PRO A 41 7.16 7.27 7.23
N VAL A 42 7.65 8.41 7.69
CA VAL A 42 8.09 9.50 6.81
C VAL A 42 9.56 9.30 6.46
N ALA A 43 9.89 9.49 5.19
CA ALA A 43 11.27 9.60 4.71
C ALA A 43 11.49 11.00 4.13
N GLU A 44 12.55 11.65 4.57
CA GLU A 44 12.95 12.98 4.07
C GLU A 44 13.93 12.80 2.93
N LEU A 45 13.65 13.49 1.82
CA LEU A 45 14.47 13.47 0.61
C LEU A 45 14.62 14.87 0.02
N SER A 46 15.67 15.09 -0.79
CA SER A 46 15.87 16.35 -1.46
C SER A 46 14.83 16.55 -2.57
N LYS A 47 14.47 17.81 -2.85
CA LYS A 47 13.53 18.14 -3.96
C LYS A 47 14.02 17.57 -5.31
N ALA A 48 15.32 17.65 -5.58
CA ALA A 48 15.91 17.13 -6.81
C ALA A 48 15.72 15.60 -6.95
N LEU A 49 15.83 14.86 -5.86
CA LEU A 49 15.59 13.41 -5.82
C LEU A 49 14.10 13.08 -5.96
N ALA A 50 13.23 13.88 -5.36
CA ALA A 50 11.78 13.73 -5.51
C ALA A 50 11.33 13.89 -6.97
N GLU A 51 11.86 14.89 -7.68
CA GLU A 51 11.60 15.11 -9.10
C GLU A 51 12.13 13.96 -9.97
N LYS A 52 13.36 13.49 -9.73
CA LYS A 52 13.96 12.33 -10.44
C LYS A 52 13.13 11.06 -10.24
N LEU A 53 12.56 10.85 -9.05
CA LEU A 53 11.69 9.72 -8.72
C LEU A 53 10.23 9.94 -9.17
N GLY A 54 9.85 11.12 -9.62
CA GLY A 54 8.47 11.46 -9.97
C GLY A 54 7.50 11.28 -8.80
N VAL A 55 7.95 11.69 -7.61
CA VAL A 55 7.24 11.46 -6.35
C VAL A 55 6.78 12.79 -5.79
N ASP A 56 5.47 12.94 -5.56
CA ASP A 56 4.88 14.08 -4.87
C ASP A 56 4.96 13.89 -3.35
N GLU A 57 4.82 14.95 -2.57
CA GLU A 57 4.94 14.97 -1.09
C GLU A 57 4.07 13.94 -0.33
N SER A 58 3.07 13.37 -0.97
CA SER A 58 2.18 12.36 -0.38
C SER A 58 2.28 10.99 -1.02
N SER A 59 3.25 10.81 -1.93
CA SER A 59 3.46 9.53 -2.58
C SER A 59 4.24 8.57 -1.69
N ALA A 60 3.97 7.28 -1.84
CA ALA A 60 4.76 6.25 -1.18
C ALA A 60 6.01 5.92 -2.00
N ILE A 61 7.15 5.81 -1.33
CA ILE A 61 8.42 5.32 -1.87
C ILE A 61 8.77 3.98 -1.25
N THR A 62 9.47 3.16 -2.01
CA THR A 62 10.01 1.89 -1.54
C THR A 62 11.52 1.96 -1.56
N LEU A 63 12.13 1.64 -0.44
CA LEU A 63 13.56 1.42 -0.29
C LEU A 63 13.82 -0.07 -0.26
N LYS A 64 14.66 -0.54 -1.17
CA LYS A 64 15.05 -1.95 -1.29
C LYS A 64 16.48 -2.08 -0.83
N PHE A 65 16.69 -2.76 0.30
CA PHE A 65 17.98 -3.07 0.87
C PHE A 65 18.41 -4.48 0.48
N ALA A 66 19.63 -4.62 0.03
CA ALA A 66 20.27 -5.91 -0.18
C ALA A 66 21.13 -6.21 1.05
N LEU A 67 20.67 -7.12 1.91
CA LEU A 67 21.40 -7.56 3.09
C LEU A 67 22.41 -8.66 2.76
N GLU A 68 23.41 -8.80 3.60
CA GLU A 68 24.34 -9.91 3.56
C GLU A 68 23.59 -11.26 3.60
N GLY A 69 23.96 -12.20 2.73
CA GLY A 69 23.25 -13.49 2.59
C GLY A 69 22.14 -13.52 1.56
N GLY A 70 22.03 -12.49 0.67
CA GLY A 70 21.06 -12.47 -0.44
C GLY A 70 19.62 -12.18 -0.06
N LYS A 71 19.36 -11.84 1.20
CA LYS A 71 18.03 -11.40 1.66
C LYS A 71 17.77 -9.97 1.19
N VAL A 72 16.59 -9.76 0.61
CA VAL A 72 16.14 -8.43 0.17
C VAL A 72 15.03 -7.96 1.09
N VAL A 73 15.24 -6.82 1.75
CA VAL A 73 14.23 -6.16 2.60
C VAL A 73 13.68 -4.96 1.84
N LYS A 74 12.35 -4.86 1.75
CA LYS A 74 11.66 -3.72 1.16
C LYS A 74 10.91 -2.98 2.24
N LEU A 75 11.19 -1.71 2.40
CA LEU A 75 10.51 -0.83 3.34
C LEU A 75 9.77 0.26 2.57
N HIS A 76 8.57 0.58 3.03
CA HIS A 76 7.71 1.58 2.42
C HIS A 76 7.64 2.81 3.31
N PHE A 77 7.82 3.99 2.71
CA PHE A 77 7.83 5.27 3.40
C PHE A 77 6.94 6.27 2.65
N LYS A 78 6.42 7.24 3.36
CA LYS A 78 5.80 8.41 2.77
C LYS A 78 6.90 9.44 2.46
N ALA A 79 6.95 9.91 1.23
CA ALA A 79 7.91 10.92 0.80
C ALA A 79 7.59 12.27 1.43
N SER A 80 8.62 12.94 1.94
CA SER A 80 8.58 14.34 2.38
C SER A 80 9.78 15.07 1.80
N ALA A 81 9.53 16.03 0.90
CA ALA A 81 10.60 16.82 0.30
C ALA A 81 11.03 17.93 1.27
N LYS A 82 12.32 17.94 1.66
CA LYS A 82 12.93 19.00 2.47
C LYS A 82 14.06 19.67 1.72
N GLU A 83 14.21 20.99 1.93
CA GLU A 83 15.35 21.75 1.45
C GLU A 83 16.55 21.51 2.37
N GLY A 84 17.75 21.37 1.80
CA GLY A 84 18.99 21.18 2.57
C GLY A 84 19.39 19.73 2.80
N THR A 85 18.72 18.76 2.20
CA THR A 85 19.18 17.36 2.17
C THR A 85 20.10 17.16 0.97
N GLU A 86 21.18 16.41 1.12
CA GLU A 86 22.12 16.07 0.02
C GLU A 86 21.41 15.35 -1.11
N GLU A 87 21.87 15.52 -2.35
CA GLU A 87 21.15 15.09 -3.56
C GLU A 87 20.86 13.58 -3.64
N ASN A 88 21.65 12.73 -3.01
CA ASN A 88 21.49 11.27 -3.07
C ASN A 88 21.31 10.62 -1.69
N VAL A 89 20.93 11.40 -0.69
CA VAL A 89 20.71 10.90 0.68
C VAL A 89 19.23 10.95 1.00
N ILE A 90 18.72 9.86 1.58
CA ILE A 90 17.38 9.77 2.15
C ILE A 90 17.50 9.58 3.65
N ARG A 91 16.85 10.44 4.43
CA ARG A 91 16.79 10.32 5.88
C ARG A 91 15.54 9.58 6.28
N VAL A 92 15.70 8.57 7.10
CA VAL A 92 14.60 7.74 7.62
C VAL A 92 14.70 7.65 9.14
N PRO A 93 13.61 7.31 9.84
CA PRO A 93 13.66 7.06 11.29
C PRO A 93 14.67 5.97 11.61
N GLN A 94 15.59 6.27 12.53
CA GLN A 94 16.67 5.36 12.94
C GLN A 94 16.13 4.02 13.48
N ASP A 95 15.06 4.06 14.27
CA ASP A 95 14.43 2.86 14.86
C ASP A 95 14.11 1.78 13.83
N ILE A 96 13.57 2.18 12.64
CA ILE A 96 13.20 1.23 11.59
C ILE A 96 14.44 0.66 10.90
N LEU A 97 15.44 1.50 10.69
CA LEU A 97 16.66 1.08 9.98
C LEU A 97 17.43 0.07 10.85
N THR A 98 17.61 0.36 12.14
CA THR A 98 18.27 -0.55 13.08
C THR A 98 17.50 -1.85 13.30
N GLU A 99 16.15 -1.81 13.38
CA GLU A 99 15.34 -3.01 13.59
C GLU A 99 15.31 -3.92 12.36
N LYS A 100 15.23 -3.35 11.14
CA LYS A 100 15.00 -4.13 9.91
C LYS A 100 16.28 -4.40 9.11
N VAL A 101 17.25 -3.52 9.16
CA VAL A 101 18.51 -3.60 8.40
C VAL A 101 19.69 -3.95 9.33
N GLY A 102 19.67 -3.45 10.57
CA GLY A 102 20.72 -3.68 11.56
C GLY A 102 21.86 -2.65 11.54
N GLU A 103 21.82 -1.68 10.64
CA GLU A 103 22.84 -0.65 10.42
C GLU A 103 22.22 0.74 10.54
N MET A 104 23.04 1.75 10.88
CA MET A 104 22.61 3.16 10.91
C MET A 104 22.65 3.83 9.54
N GLU A 105 23.49 3.34 8.64
CA GLU A 105 23.64 3.79 7.27
C GLU A 105 23.68 2.59 6.35
N ALA A 106 22.94 2.62 5.26
CA ALA A 106 22.91 1.54 4.29
C ALA A 106 22.68 2.07 2.87
N GLU A 107 23.17 1.35 1.88
CA GLU A 107 22.83 1.61 0.48
C GLU A 107 21.52 0.92 0.12
N ALA A 108 20.64 1.64 -0.57
CA ALA A 108 19.36 1.12 -1.02
C ALA A 108 19.02 1.57 -2.45
N GLU A 109 18.18 0.78 -3.10
CA GLU A 109 17.51 1.18 -4.33
C GLU A 109 16.17 1.84 -3.98
N ALA A 110 16.03 3.14 -4.31
CA ALA A 110 14.80 3.90 -4.12
C ALA A 110 13.97 3.91 -5.41
N PHE A 111 12.69 3.67 -5.29
CA PHE A 111 11.74 3.79 -6.40
C PHE A 111 10.33 4.09 -5.87
N LYS A 112 9.47 4.61 -6.74
CA LYS A 112 8.07 4.87 -6.39
C LYS A 112 7.35 3.56 -6.06
N SER A 113 6.65 3.52 -4.93
CA SER A 113 5.93 2.33 -4.48
C SER A 113 4.75 2.03 -5.39
N LYS A 114 4.70 0.82 -5.95
CA LYS A 114 3.55 0.34 -6.74
C LYS A 114 2.41 -0.16 -5.86
N ALA A 115 2.73 -0.77 -4.74
CA ALA A 115 1.76 -1.27 -3.78
C ALA A 115 2.39 -1.39 -2.39
N PHE A 116 1.60 -1.15 -1.37
CA PHE A 116 1.98 -1.29 0.03
C PHE A 116 0.75 -1.65 0.86
N GLN A 117 0.98 -2.13 2.07
CA GLN A 117 -0.06 -2.57 2.98
C GLN A 117 -0.05 -1.72 4.25
N LEU A 118 -1.23 -1.40 4.73
CA LEU A 118 -1.47 -0.76 6.02
C LEU A 118 -2.42 -1.62 6.86
N ILE A 119 -2.33 -1.49 8.17
CA ILE A 119 -3.27 -2.09 9.13
C ILE A 119 -4.22 -0.98 9.56
N LEU A 120 -5.53 -1.20 9.44
CA LEU A 120 -6.51 -0.20 9.81
C LEU A 120 -6.92 -0.35 11.27
N ASP A 121 -7.12 0.79 11.95
CA ASP A 121 -7.75 0.84 13.28
C ASP A 121 -9.21 0.42 13.22
N ASP A 122 -9.76 0.02 14.34
CA ASP A 122 -11.20 -0.26 14.50
C ASP A 122 -12.07 0.90 14.02
N SER A 123 -11.72 2.14 14.36
CA SER A 123 -12.47 3.34 13.98
C SER A 123 -12.46 3.56 12.46
N THR A 124 -11.32 3.34 11.84
CA THR A 124 -11.14 3.45 10.38
C THR A 124 -11.77 2.26 9.68
N SER A 125 -11.63 1.06 10.21
CA SER A 125 -12.22 -0.17 9.67
C SER A 125 -13.74 -0.09 9.55
N ARG A 126 -14.42 0.50 10.55
CA ARG A 126 -15.88 0.71 10.52
C ARG A 126 -16.35 1.56 9.35
N ARG A 127 -15.53 2.48 8.85
CA ARG A 127 -15.87 3.32 7.69
C ARG A 127 -15.90 2.53 6.38
N PHE A 128 -15.21 1.41 6.31
CA PHE A 128 -15.20 0.52 5.14
C PHE A 128 -16.35 -0.49 5.17
N ILE A 129 -16.92 -0.79 6.35
CA ILE A 129 -18.03 -1.74 6.47
C ILE A 129 -19.26 -1.19 5.72
N GLY A 130 -19.88 -2.03 4.90
CA GLY A 130 -21.02 -1.67 4.06
C GLY A 130 -20.64 -1.09 2.69
N MET A 131 -19.38 -0.68 2.47
CA MET A 131 -18.93 -0.23 1.16
C MET A 131 -18.84 -1.39 0.17
N LYS A 132 -18.98 -1.05 -1.11
CA LYS A 132 -19.00 -2.01 -2.21
C LYS A 132 -17.75 -1.90 -3.07
N ILE A 133 -17.50 -2.93 -3.85
CA ILE A 133 -16.50 -2.88 -4.92
C ILE A 133 -16.88 -1.77 -5.90
N GLY A 134 -15.96 -0.83 -6.12
CA GLY A 134 -16.16 0.35 -6.98
C GLY A 134 -16.35 1.65 -6.21
N ASP A 135 -16.75 1.59 -4.94
CA ASP A 135 -16.91 2.79 -4.11
C ASP A 135 -15.57 3.47 -3.83
N GLU A 136 -15.62 4.76 -3.60
CA GLU A 136 -14.47 5.61 -3.32
C GLU A 136 -14.54 6.20 -1.92
N ILE A 137 -13.41 6.27 -1.25
CA ILE A 137 -13.23 6.89 0.07
C ILE A 137 -12.00 7.79 0.03
N ASP A 138 -11.99 8.86 0.81
CA ASP A 138 -10.85 9.78 0.85
C ASP A 138 -9.61 9.13 1.45
N GLY A 139 -8.47 9.25 0.75
CA GLY A 139 -7.19 8.70 1.19
C GLY A 139 -6.60 9.39 2.43
N VAL A 140 -7.12 10.59 2.78
CA VAL A 140 -6.73 11.32 3.99
C VAL A 140 -6.90 10.48 5.26
N ILE A 141 -7.85 9.56 5.27
CA ILE A 141 -8.09 8.62 6.39
C ILE A 141 -6.83 7.82 6.74
N VAL A 142 -6.03 7.46 5.73
CA VAL A 142 -4.77 6.72 5.87
C VAL A 142 -3.53 7.59 5.65
N GLY A 143 -3.70 8.91 5.62
CA GLY A 143 -2.62 9.89 5.47
C GLY A 143 -2.07 10.06 4.04
N LEU A 144 -2.86 9.66 3.03
CA LEU A 144 -2.52 9.80 1.60
C LEU A 144 -3.37 10.88 0.95
N SER A 145 -2.84 11.54 -0.08
CA SER A 145 -3.61 12.44 -0.94
C SER A 145 -4.30 11.67 -2.06
N GLY A 146 -5.55 12.04 -2.36
CA GLY A 146 -6.36 11.40 -3.38
C GLY A 146 -7.46 10.51 -2.82
N LYS A 147 -8.17 9.81 -3.70
CA LYS A 147 -9.27 8.91 -3.35
C LYS A 147 -8.83 7.45 -3.47
N LEU A 148 -9.31 6.62 -2.59
CA LEU A 148 -9.10 5.18 -2.62
C LEU A 148 -10.36 4.51 -3.19
N ARG A 149 -10.24 3.89 -4.36
CA ARG A 149 -11.31 3.11 -4.97
C ARG A 149 -11.17 1.65 -4.60
N ILE A 150 -12.19 1.07 -3.99
CA ILE A 150 -12.24 -0.34 -3.60
C ILE A 150 -12.29 -1.21 -4.84
N LYS A 151 -11.35 -2.16 -4.97
CA LYS A 151 -11.28 -3.11 -6.08
C LYS A 151 -11.68 -4.53 -5.70
N GLY A 152 -11.63 -4.85 -4.41
CA GLY A 152 -11.97 -6.16 -3.89
C GLY A 152 -11.38 -6.41 -2.54
N GLY A 153 -11.33 -7.67 -2.14
CA GLY A 153 -10.79 -8.08 -0.86
C GLY A 153 -10.94 -9.59 -0.67
N SER A 154 -10.57 -10.06 0.52
CA SER A 154 -10.75 -11.45 0.92
C SER A 154 -11.14 -11.56 2.38
N ASP A 155 -11.85 -12.63 2.73
CA ASP A 155 -12.20 -12.95 4.10
C ASP A 155 -11.06 -13.68 4.85
N SER A 156 -11.28 -14.00 6.11
CA SER A 156 -10.36 -14.76 6.96
C SER A 156 -10.04 -16.16 6.41
N SER A 157 -10.93 -16.73 5.60
CA SER A 157 -10.74 -18.03 4.94
C SER A 157 -10.06 -17.89 3.56
N GLY A 158 -9.71 -16.67 3.12
CA GLY A 158 -9.08 -16.40 1.84
C GLY A 158 -10.04 -16.40 0.64
N PHE A 159 -11.37 -16.38 0.86
CA PHE A 159 -12.33 -16.30 -0.24
C PHE A 159 -12.43 -14.89 -0.79
N PRO A 160 -12.24 -14.73 -2.12
CA PRO A 160 -12.24 -13.41 -2.74
C PRO A 160 -13.63 -12.82 -2.88
N MET A 161 -13.69 -11.49 -2.84
CA MET A 161 -14.88 -10.72 -3.20
C MET A 161 -15.11 -10.75 -4.73
N ARG A 162 -16.39 -10.71 -5.12
CA ARG A 162 -16.83 -10.61 -6.52
C ARG A 162 -17.83 -9.48 -6.68
N SER A 163 -17.66 -8.69 -7.73
CA SER A 163 -18.52 -7.55 -8.03
C SER A 163 -19.92 -7.95 -8.54
N ASP A 164 -20.03 -9.14 -9.13
CA ASP A 164 -21.26 -9.68 -9.71
C ASP A 164 -22.23 -10.28 -8.68
N ILE A 165 -21.80 -10.43 -7.43
CA ILE A 165 -22.64 -10.98 -6.35
C ILE A 165 -23.00 -9.86 -5.38
N PRO A 166 -24.27 -9.44 -5.30
CA PRO A 166 -24.68 -8.36 -4.42
C PRO A 166 -24.71 -8.80 -2.93
N GLY A 167 -24.38 -7.85 -2.06
CA GLY A 167 -24.51 -7.98 -0.61
C GLY A 167 -23.29 -8.62 0.09
N PRO A 168 -23.30 -8.61 1.43
CA PRO A 168 -22.23 -9.18 2.27
C PRO A 168 -22.43 -10.68 2.47
N VAL A 169 -22.51 -11.43 1.36
CA VAL A 169 -22.88 -12.85 1.39
C VAL A 169 -21.69 -13.74 1.05
N LYS A 170 -21.71 -14.96 1.61
CA LYS A 170 -20.77 -16.03 1.28
C LYS A 170 -21.55 -17.12 0.53
N LYS A 171 -21.22 -17.32 -0.76
CA LYS A 171 -21.94 -18.26 -1.63
C LYS A 171 -21.00 -19.24 -2.32
N ARG A 172 -21.50 -20.46 -2.52
CA ARG A 172 -20.82 -21.46 -3.35
C ARG A 172 -21.43 -21.45 -4.73
N ILE A 173 -20.66 -21.00 -5.73
CA ILE A 173 -21.09 -20.84 -7.10
C ILE A 173 -20.19 -21.59 -8.08
N LEU A 174 -20.72 -21.89 -9.28
CA LEU A 174 -19.95 -22.49 -10.35
C LEU A 174 -19.18 -21.40 -11.09
N LEU A 175 -17.86 -21.46 -11.04
CA LEU A 175 -16.97 -20.50 -11.67
C LEU A 175 -16.29 -21.07 -12.90
N SER A 176 -16.14 -20.22 -13.91
CA SER A 176 -15.38 -20.48 -15.15
C SER A 176 -14.18 -19.56 -15.33
N SER A 177 -14.08 -18.48 -14.50
CA SER A 177 -13.07 -17.44 -14.65
C SER A 177 -12.75 -16.73 -13.32
N PRO A 178 -11.63 -15.99 -13.23
CA PRO A 178 -11.28 -15.15 -12.07
C PRO A 178 -12.34 -14.06 -11.77
N PRO A 179 -12.37 -13.55 -10.54
CA PRO A 179 -11.62 -13.97 -9.35
C PRO A 179 -12.22 -15.22 -8.69
N GLY A 180 -11.35 -15.98 -8.01
CA GLY A 180 -11.71 -17.16 -7.21
C GLY A 180 -11.49 -18.49 -7.87
N PHE A 181 -11.38 -18.55 -9.20
CA PHE A 181 -11.02 -19.75 -9.95
C PHE A 181 -10.25 -19.41 -11.23
N TYR A 182 -9.15 -20.10 -11.44
CA TYR A 182 -8.33 -20.01 -12.67
C TYR A 182 -8.39 -21.37 -13.37
N PRO A 183 -9.09 -21.47 -14.52
CA PRO A 183 -9.19 -22.72 -15.27
C PRO A 183 -7.84 -23.10 -15.86
N ARG A 184 -7.51 -24.39 -15.84
CA ARG A 184 -6.28 -24.93 -16.45
C ARG A 184 -6.49 -25.32 -17.91
N SER A 185 -7.72 -25.62 -18.28
CA SER A 185 -8.12 -26.00 -19.64
C SER A 185 -9.36 -25.22 -20.09
N ARG A 186 -9.56 -25.11 -21.41
CA ARG A 186 -10.72 -24.43 -21.99
C ARG A 186 -12.01 -25.13 -21.58
N GLY A 187 -12.97 -24.37 -21.02
CA GLY A 187 -14.26 -24.88 -20.57
C GLY A 187 -14.28 -25.48 -19.16
N GLU A 188 -13.14 -25.54 -18.46
CA GLU A 188 -13.12 -26.02 -17.08
C GLU A 188 -13.94 -25.11 -16.17
N ARG A 189 -14.80 -25.74 -15.35
CA ARG A 189 -15.62 -25.04 -14.34
C ARG A 189 -15.51 -25.76 -13.00
N ARG A 190 -15.50 -24.98 -11.92
CA ARG A 190 -15.49 -25.57 -10.56
C ARG A 190 -16.42 -24.79 -9.64
N ARG A 191 -17.05 -25.52 -8.72
CA ARG A 191 -17.78 -24.88 -7.63
C ARG A 191 -16.79 -24.39 -6.57
N LYS A 192 -16.76 -23.08 -6.38
CA LYS A 192 -15.92 -22.40 -5.39
C LYS A 192 -16.77 -21.53 -4.49
N ILE A 193 -16.29 -21.32 -3.26
CA ILE A 193 -16.89 -20.35 -2.33
C ILE A 193 -16.29 -18.97 -2.64
N VAL A 194 -17.13 -17.97 -2.67
CA VAL A 194 -16.76 -16.57 -2.88
C VAL A 194 -17.60 -15.66 -2.00
N ARG A 195 -17.14 -14.43 -1.84
CA ARG A 195 -17.83 -13.37 -1.10
C ARG A 195 -18.54 -12.45 -2.08
N GLY A 196 -19.57 -11.78 -1.59
CA GLY A 196 -20.27 -10.74 -2.33
C GLY A 196 -19.45 -9.46 -2.49
N ASN A 197 -20.06 -8.46 -3.09
CA ASN A 197 -19.40 -7.19 -3.41
C ASN A 197 -19.33 -6.20 -2.25
N THR A 198 -19.95 -6.51 -1.10
CA THR A 198 -20.04 -5.62 0.05
C THR A 198 -19.10 -6.08 1.16
N ILE A 199 -18.37 -5.14 1.74
CA ILE A 199 -17.44 -5.38 2.85
C ILE A 199 -18.24 -5.60 4.14
N ASP A 200 -17.92 -6.65 4.87
CA ASP A 200 -18.46 -6.96 6.18
C ASP A 200 -17.34 -7.20 7.22
N GLU A 201 -17.72 -7.42 8.47
CA GLU A 201 -16.79 -7.62 9.59
C GLU A 201 -15.92 -8.89 9.46
N SER A 202 -16.32 -9.86 8.63
CA SER A 202 -15.57 -11.10 8.41
C SER A 202 -14.42 -10.93 7.41
N MET A 203 -14.31 -9.78 6.76
CA MET A 203 -13.22 -9.46 5.86
C MET A 203 -11.93 -9.24 6.66
N VAL A 204 -10.80 -9.61 6.05
CA VAL A 204 -9.47 -9.40 6.62
C VAL A 204 -8.63 -8.48 5.74
N GLN A 205 -8.78 -8.61 4.42
CA GLN A 205 -8.02 -7.81 3.48
C GLN A 205 -8.95 -7.05 2.54
N ILE A 206 -8.66 -5.76 2.37
CA ILE A 206 -9.30 -4.87 1.42
C ILE A 206 -8.25 -4.40 0.42
N ASN A 207 -8.54 -4.52 -0.87
CA ASN A 207 -7.68 -4.06 -1.94
C ASN A 207 -8.25 -2.77 -2.54
N ALA A 208 -7.48 -1.70 -2.50
CA ALA A 208 -7.84 -0.40 -3.04
C ALA A 208 -6.81 0.10 -4.06
N VAL A 209 -7.26 0.93 -4.97
CA VAL A 209 -6.41 1.64 -5.93
C VAL A 209 -6.45 3.12 -5.62
N LEU A 210 -5.29 3.74 -5.55
CA LEU A 210 -5.16 5.18 -5.36
C LEU A 210 -5.54 5.89 -6.68
N VAL A 211 -6.61 6.67 -6.62
CA VAL A 211 -7.06 7.53 -7.72
C VAL A 211 -6.68 8.96 -7.35
N ARG A 212 -5.75 9.52 -8.10
CA ARG A 212 -5.42 10.95 -8.01
C ARG A 212 -6.26 11.68 -9.04
N GLU A 213 -6.92 12.74 -8.62
CA GLU A 213 -7.54 13.65 -9.56
C GLU A 213 -6.39 14.25 -10.40
N LYS A 214 -6.41 14.03 -11.71
CA LYS A 214 -5.50 14.74 -12.60
C LYS A 214 -5.77 16.21 -12.34
N GLY A 215 -4.77 16.92 -11.81
CA GLY A 215 -4.87 18.36 -11.60
C GLY A 215 -5.41 18.98 -12.88
N ALA A 216 -6.42 19.81 -12.76
CA ALA A 216 -6.91 20.60 -13.87
C ALA A 216 -5.68 21.25 -14.51
N GLU A 217 -5.34 20.84 -15.72
CA GLU A 217 -4.36 21.52 -16.52
C GLU A 217 -4.75 23.00 -16.50
N LYS A 218 -3.93 23.81 -15.83
CA LYS A 218 -4.08 25.27 -15.91
C LYS A 218 -3.93 25.62 -17.39
N LYS A 219 -5.10 25.92 -18.01
CA LYS A 219 -5.12 26.64 -19.26
C LYS A 219 -4.53 28.02 -19.07
#